data_cfa5fe953f5fc4ea2240f7718441f47b
#
_entry.id   cfa5fe953f5fc4ea2240f7718441f47b
#
_cell.length_a   1.000
_cell.length_b   1.000
_cell.length_c   1.000
_cell.angle_alpha   90.00
_cell.angle_beta   90.00
_cell.angle_gamma   90.00
#
_symmetry.space_group_name_H-M   'P 1'
#
loop_
_entity.id
_entity.type
_entity.pdbx_description
1 polymer ?
#
loop_
_entity_poly.entity_id
_entity_poly.type
_entity_poly.pdbx_seq_one_letter_code
_entity_poly.pdbx_strand_id
1 'polypeptide(L)' 'MSATFTAHTYPNSSAVYLGIAKDCASFAAKFTLEEIEQLKEVLENATR' A
#
# COMPACT_ATOMS: atom_id res chain seq x y z
N MET A 1 11.19 9.47 -13.78
CA MET A 1 11.37 8.95 -12.44
C MET A 1 10.32 7.97 -12.09
N SER A 2 10.71 6.90 -11.48
CA SER A 2 9.78 5.81 -11.19
C SER A 2 9.58 5.68 -9.69
N ALA A 3 8.39 5.22 -9.32
CA ALA A 3 8.07 4.95 -7.94
C ALA A 3 8.32 3.48 -7.64
N THR A 4 8.59 3.18 -6.39
CA THR A 4 8.76 1.80 -5.93
C THR A 4 7.65 1.48 -4.93
N PHE A 5 7.00 0.35 -5.15
CA PHE A 5 5.94 -0.11 -4.26
C PHE A 5 6.31 -1.47 -3.71
N THR A 6 6.17 -1.64 -2.40
CA THR A 6 6.44 -2.92 -1.76
C THR A 6 5.29 -3.27 -0.84
N ALA A 7 5.07 -4.57 -0.66
CA ALA A 7 4.02 -5.04 0.23
C ALA A 7 4.48 -6.34 0.86
N HIS A 8 4.28 -6.43 2.17
CA HIS A 8 4.62 -7.63 2.93
C HIS A 8 3.41 -8.07 3.73
N THR A 9 3.16 -9.36 3.72
CA THR A 9 2.11 -9.93 4.54
C THR A 9 2.75 -10.80 5.61
N TYR A 10 2.09 -10.87 6.75
CA TYR A 10 2.57 -11.70 7.85
C TYR A 10 1.63 -12.89 8.01
N PRO A 11 2.16 -14.11 8.08
CA PRO A 11 1.31 -15.31 8.09
C PRO A 11 0.38 -15.40 9.30
N ASN A 12 0.75 -14.77 10.40
CA ASN A 12 -0.06 -14.83 11.62
C ASN A 12 -0.82 -13.55 11.87
N SER A 13 -0.99 -12.74 10.85
CA SER A 13 -1.62 -11.44 11.02
C SER A 13 -2.45 -11.13 9.79
N SER A 14 -3.54 -10.40 9.98
CA SER A 14 -4.35 -9.93 8.87
C SER A 14 -3.94 -8.53 8.42
N ALA A 15 -2.69 -8.17 8.69
CA ALA A 15 -2.17 -6.86 8.35
C ALA A 15 -1.22 -6.95 7.17
N VAL A 16 -1.13 -5.86 6.42
CA VAL A 16 -0.23 -5.74 5.28
C VAL A 16 0.67 -4.54 5.52
N TYR A 17 1.98 -4.74 5.40
CA TYR A 17 2.94 -3.65 5.52
C TYR A 17 3.21 -3.10 4.12
N LEU A 18 2.77 -1.88 3.87
CA LEU A 18 2.85 -1.27 2.55
C LEU A 18 3.90 -0.18 2.55
N GLY A 19 4.77 -0.21 1.55
CA GLY A 19 5.80 0.81 1.39
C GLY A 19 5.70 1.47 0.04
N ILE A 20 5.86 2.78 0.02
CA ILE A 20 5.85 3.58 -1.20
C ILE A 20 7.03 4.52 -1.17
N ALA A 21 7.79 4.54 -2.26
CA ALA A 21 8.91 5.45 -2.38
C ALA A 21 8.89 6.10 -3.76
N LYS A 22 9.08 7.41 -3.78
CA LYS A 22 9.13 8.13 -5.05
C LYS A 22 9.97 9.37 -4.85
N ASP A 23 10.96 9.55 -5.72
CA ASP A 23 11.86 10.70 -5.66
C ASP A 23 12.53 10.78 -4.30
N CYS A 24 12.31 11.88 -3.56
CA CYS A 24 12.89 12.05 -2.25
C CYS A 24 11.93 11.70 -1.12
N ALA A 25 10.75 11.20 -1.44
CA ALA A 25 9.73 10.89 -0.44
C ALA A 25 9.57 9.39 -0.30
N SER A 26 9.43 8.94 0.93
CA SER A 26 9.16 7.52 1.18
C SER A 26 8.19 7.41 2.35
N PHE A 27 7.41 6.36 2.32
CA PHE A 27 6.37 6.15 3.31
C PHE A 27 6.16 4.65 3.49
N ALA A 28 6.02 4.23 4.72
CA ALA A 28 5.74 2.83 5.01
C ALA A 28 4.85 2.76 6.23
N ALA A 29 3.82 1.93 6.15
CA ALA A 29 2.88 1.80 7.25
C ALA A 29 2.20 0.44 7.18
N LYS A 30 1.69 0.01 8.31
CA LYS A 30 0.96 -1.23 8.41
C LYS A 30 -0.55 -0.94 8.30
N PHE A 31 -1.22 -1.70 7.46
CA PHE A 31 -2.65 -1.51 7.22
C PHE A 31 -3.39 -2.81 7.44
N THR A 32 -4.64 -2.70 7.86
CA THR A 32 -5.51 -3.86 7.93
C THR A 32 -6.00 -4.22 6.54
N LEU A 33 -6.58 -5.41 6.41
CA LEU A 33 -7.12 -5.83 5.13
C LEU A 33 -8.26 -4.91 4.68
N GLU A 34 -9.05 -4.43 5.63
CA GLU A 34 -10.12 -3.49 5.28
C GLU A 34 -9.56 -2.21 4.70
N GLU A 35 -8.48 -1.71 5.30
CA GLU A 35 -7.85 -0.49 4.80
C GLU A 35 -7.24 -0.70 3.42
N ILE A 36 -6.68 -1.87 3.18
CA ILE A 36 -6.13 -2.19 1.87
C ILE A 36 -7.24 -2.23 0.83
N GLU A 37 -8.39 -2.78 1.16
CA GLU A 37 -9.50 -2.81 0.22
C GLU A 37 -10.01 -1.41 -0.10
N GLN A 38 -10.03 -0.54 0.90
CA GLN A 38 -10.40 0.85 0.66
C GLN A 38 -9.41 1.53 -0.27
N LEU A 39 -8.13 1.25 -0.09
CA LEU A 39 -7.10 1.81 -0.95
C LEU A 39 -7.28 1.34 -2.39
N LYS A 40 -7.56 0.06 -2.57
CA LYS A 40 -7.78 -0.48 -3.92
C LYS A 40 -8.96 0.21 -4.59
N GLU A 41 -10.03 0.43 -3.85
CA GLU A 41 -11.21 1.07 -4.41
C GLU A 41 -10.91 2.51 -4.84
N VAL A 42 -10.18 3.24 -4.00
CA VAL A 42 -9.81 4.61 -4.34
C VAL A 42 -8.96 4.64 -5.60
N LEU A 43 -7.99 3.74 -5.70
CA LEU A 43 -7.12 3.69 -6.86
C LEU A 43 -7.89 3.31 -8.12
N GLU A 44 -8.81 2.38 -8.02
CA GLU A 44 -9.61 1.99 -9.18
C GLU A 44 -10.47 3.14 -9.66
N ASN A 45 -11.06 3.89 -8.74
CA ASN A 45 -11.87 5.03 -9.12
C ASN A 45 -11.03 6.13 -9.76
N ALA A 46 -9.81 6.31 -9.28
CA ALA A 46 -8.94 7.35 -9.80
C ALA A 46 -8.40 7.03 -11.19
N THR A 47 -8.34 5.76 -11.55
CA THR A 47 -7.77 5.35 -12.83
C THR A 47 -8.82 5.02 -13.88
N ARG A 48 -10.07 5.29 -13.62
CA ARG A 48 -11.14 5.09 -14.61
C ARG A 48 -11.14 6.09 -15.71
#